data_1181c4f8b68d68a8e897909da2fc98ba
#
_entry.id   1181c4f8b68d68a8e897909da2fc98ba
#
_cell.length_a   1.000
_cell.length_b   1.000
_cell.length_c   1.000
_cell.angle_alpha   90.00
_cell.angle_beta   90.00
_cell.angle_gamma   90.00
#
_symmetry.space_group_name_H-M   'P 1'
#
loop_
_entity.id
_entity.type
_entity.pdbx_description
1 polymer ?
#
loop_
_entity_poly.entity_id
_entity_poly.type
_entity_poly.pdbx_seq_one_letter_code
_entity_poly.pdbx_strand_id
1 'polypeptide(L)'
;MNDAEMIAKWDEHIGYEFSTRDVSSTIATMVKDAYVNHVPVMTGGYGQEALRRFYAEDFISLMPADTSIQLISRTLGHSQQGEPQLVDEMIFSFTHTEEMPWMLPGVSPTHRHVDIPLVVVVGFREGKLAHERIYWDQASVLKQIGLLTDPSLPVFGAETARKLIDPSIP
;
A
#
# COMPACT_ATOMS: atom_id res chain seq x y z
N MET A 1 -17.52 13.37 -6.94
CA MET A 1 -17.19 13.33 -5.51
C MET A 1 -16.48 14.63 -5.13
N ASN A 2 -16.83 15.22 -4.02
CA ASN A 2 -16.04 16.32 -3.43
C ASN A 2 -14.91 15.75 -2.54
N ASP A 3 -14.04 16.63 -2.05
CA ASP A 3 -12.85 16.24 -1.26
C ASP A 3 -13.23 15.45 0.00
N ALA A 4 -14.26 15.88 0.73
CA ALA A 4 -14.69 15.21 1.95
C ALA A 4 -15.25 13.79 1.68
N GLU A 5 -15.95 13.62 0.57
CA GLU A 5 -16.46 12.31 0.14
C GLU A 5 -15.32 11.36 -0.28
N MET A 6 -14.26 11.88 -0.95
CA MET A 6 -13.09 11.09 -1.31
C MET A 6 -12.34 10.61 -0.06
N ILE A 7 -12.08 11.54 0.88
CA ILE A 7 -11.44 11.22 2.15
C ILE A 7 -12.22 10.16 2.91
N ALA A 8 -13.52 10.36 3.11
CA ALA A 8 -14.36 9.44 3.87
C ALA A 8 -14.42 8.05 3.22
N LYS A 9 -14.49 7.98 1.89
CA LYS A 9 -14.54 6.70 1.17
C LYS A 9 -13.20 5.96 1.23
N TRP A 10 -12.09 6.67 1.15
CA TRP A 10 -10.75 6.08 1.29
C TRP A 10 -10.49 5.62 2.73
N ASP A 11 -10.78 6.45 3.72
CA ASP A 11 -10.61 6.09 5.14
C ASP A 11 -11.50 4.90 5.54
N GLU A 12 -12.72 4.79 4.98
CA GLU A 12 -13.60 3.63 5.14
C GLU A 12 -12.93 2.36 4.58
N HIS A 13 -12.38 2.45 3.36
CA HIS A 13 -11.73 1.33 2.68
C HIS A 13 -10.53 0.78 3.47
N ILE A 14 -9.56 1.65 3.82
CA ILE A 14 -8.40 1.24 4.60
C ILE A 14 -8.77 0.76 6.01
N GLY A 15 -9.86 1.28 6.58
CA GLY A 15 -10.42 0.79 7.83
C GLY A 15 -10.85 -0.67 7.74
N TYR A 16 -11.43 -1.09 6.63
CA TYR A 16 -11.79 -2.49 6.39
C TYR A 16 -10.56 -3.38 6.15
N GLU A 17 -9.51 -2.86 5.52
CA GLU A 17 -8.27 -3.61 5.29
C GLU A 17 -7.46 -3.85 6.57
N PHE A 18 -7.23 -2.78 7.34
CA PHE A 18 -6.25 -2.79 8.44
C PHE A 18 -6.89 -2.93 9.83
N SER A 19 -8.10 -2.37 10.03
CA SER A 19 -8.73 -2.35 11.36
C SER A 19 -9.67 -3.53 11.57
N THR A 20 -10.64 -3.74 10.68
CA THR A 20 -11.64 -4.81 10.83
C THR A 20 -11.26 -6.09 10.07
N ARG A 21 -10.34 -6.00 9.11
CA ARG A 21 -9.88 -7.09 8.25
C ARG A 21 -11.04 -7.81 7.54
N ASP A 22 -11.99 -7.03 7.00
CA ASP A 22 -13.21 -7.52 6.37
C ASP A 22 -13.14 -7.41 4.84
N VAL A 23 -12.80 -8.51 4.19
CA VAL A 23 -12.71 -8.63 2.73
C VAL A 23 -14.01 -8.21 2.03
N SER A 24 -15.16 -8.58 2.56
CA SER A 24 -16.44 -8.31 1.92
C SER A 24 -16.77 -6.82 1.94
N SER A 25 -16.52 -6.16 3.07
CA SER A 25 -16.69 -4.71 3.20
C SER A 25 -15.67 -3.94 2.38
N THR A 26 -14.39 -4.38 2.32
CA THR A 26 -13.36 -3.82 1.44
C THR A 26 -13.84 -3.82 -0.02
N ILE A 27 -14.26 -4.97 -0.55
CA ILE A 27 -14.77 -5.08 -1.93
C ILE A 27 -16.02 -4.24 -2.17
N ALA A 28 -16.89 -4.07 -1.19
CA ALA A 28 -18.11 -3.27 -1.33
C ALA A 28 -17.84 -1.77 -1.57
N THR A 29 -16.68 -1.26 -1.14
CA THR A 29 -16.25 0.12 -1.41
C THR A 29 -15.74 0.35 -2.83
N MET A 30 -15.54 -0.71 -3.62
CA MET A 30 -14.94 -0.66 -4.95
C MET A 30 -15.99 -0.80 -6.06
N VAL A 31 -15.72 -0.22 -7.23
CA VAL A 31 -16.54 -0.45 -8.42
C VAL A 31 -16.33 -1.87 -8.95
N LYS A 32 -17.24 -2.34 -9.81
CA LYS A 32 -17.23 -3.74 -10.29
C LYS A 32 -15.96 -4.12 -11.06
N ASP A 33 -15.43 -3.19 -11.82
CA ASP A 33 -14.21 -3.34 -12.65
C ASP A 33 -13.00 -2.62 -12.06
N ALA A 34 -12.96 -2.46 -10.73
CA ALA A 34 -11.83 -1.89 -10.04
C ALA A 34 -10.55 -2.73 -10.20
N TYR A 35 -9.40 -2.09 -9.99
CA TYR A 35 -8.12 -2.80 -9.93
C TYR A 35 -7.21 -2.28 -8.82
N VAL A 36 -6.37 -3.18 -8.33
CA VAL A 36 -5.25 -2.88 -7.43
C VAL A 36 -3.97 -3.32 -8.12
N ASN A 37 -2.94 -2.48 -8.05
CA ASN A 37 -1.62 -2.78 -8.59
C ASN A 37 -0.51 -2.34 -7.62
N HIS A 38 0.16 -3.29 -7.00
CA HIS A 38 1.41 -3.11 -6.30
C HIS A 38 2.53 -3.08 -7.33
N VAL A 39 2.88 -1.89 -7.78
CA VAL A 39 3.70 -1.66 -8.97
C VAL A 39 5.07 -2.35 -8.93
N PRO A 40 5.83 -2.33 -7.80
CA PRO A 40 7.17 -2.92 -7.77
C PRO A 40 7.22 -4.42 -8.01
N VAL A 41 6.14 -5.14 -7.69
CA VAL A 41 6.09 -6.62 -7.77
C VAL A 41 4.93 -7.16 -8.63
N MET A 42 4.15 -6.27 -9.23
CA MET A 42 3.05 -6.58 -10.15
C MET A 42 1.96 -7.47 -9.53
N THR A 43 1.67 -7.30 -8.23
CA THR A 43 0.62 -8.03 -7.52
C THR A 43 -0.65 -7.20 -7.37
N GLY A 44 -1.77 -7.84 -7.07
CA GLY A 44 -3.09 -7.23 -6.99
C GLY A 44 -4.11 -7.99 -7.84
N GLY A 45 -5.04 -7.27 -8.48
CA GLY A 45 -6.06 -7.91 -9.30
C GLY A 45 -6.90 -6.91 -10.09
N TYR A 46 -7.64 -7.40 -11.07
CA TYR A 46 -8.61 -6.66 -11.87
C TYR A 46 -9.99 -7.30 -11.77
N GLY A 47 -10.99 -6.49 -11.42
CA GLY A 47 -12.38 -6.91 -11.21
C GLY A 47 -12.63 -7.58 -9.86
N GLN A 48 -13.89 -7.57 -9.42
CA GLN A 48 -14.25 -7.98 -8.05
C GLN A 48 -13.86 -9.41 -7.68
N GLU A 49 -13.88 -10.34 -8.62
CA GLU A 49 -13.53 -11.74 -8.34
C GLU A 49 -12.03 -11.89 -8.03
N ALA A 50 -11.18 -11.33 -8.88
CA ALA A 50 -9.74 -11.35 -8.67
C ALA A 50 -9.32 -10.58 -7.41
N LEU A 51 -9.94 -9.41 -7.17
CA LEU A 51 -9.69 -8.61 -5.97
C LEU A 51 -10.15 -9.32 -4.70
N ARG A 52 -11.30 -9.99 -4.71
CA ARG A 52 -11.75 -10.77 -3.54
C ARG A 52 -10.77 -11.85 -3.17
N ARG A 53 -10.24 -12.58 -4.17
CA ARG A 53 -9.21 -13.60 -3.94
C ARG A 53 -7.93 -12.96 -3.41
N PHE A 54 -7.45 -11.90 -4.05
CA PHE A 54 -6.25 -11.17 -3.61
C PHE A 54 -6.35 -10.70 -2.15
N TYR A 55 -7.44 -10.02 -1.79
CA TYR A 55 -7.63 -9.55 -0.42
C TYR A 55 -7.76 -10.69 0.60
N ALA A 56 -8.41 -11.78 0.23
CA ALA A 56 -8.65 -12.91 1.13
C ALA A 56 -7.40 -13.80 1.32
N GLU A 57 -6.64 -14.04 0.26
CA GLU A 57 -5.59 -15.05 0.26
C GLU A 57 -4.19 -14.45 0.36
N ASP A 58 -3.97 -13.25 -0.22
CA ASP A 58 -2.63 -12.69 -0.39
C ASP A 58 -2.37 -11.45 0.48
N PHE A 59 -3.40 -10.70 0.88
CA PHE A 59 -3.24 -9.39 1.53
C PHE A 59 -3.73 -9.35 2.97
N ILE A 60 -5.06 -9.32 3.20
CA ILE A 60 -5.63 -9.06 4.54
C ILE A 60 -5.28 -10.17 5.54
N SER A 61 -5.37 -11.43 5.12
CA SER A 61 -5.12 -12.59 5.98
C SER A 61 -3.66 -12.76 6.38
N LEU A 62 -2.75 -12.21 5.58
CA LEU A 62 -1.30 -12.32 5.74
C LEU A 62 -0.62 -11.01 6.17
N MET A 63 -1.42 -10.05 6.64
CA MET A 63 -0.90 -8.78 7.15
C MET A 63 -0.29 -8.98 8.54
N PRO A 64 1.01 -8.65 8.77
CA PRO A 64 1.63 -8.72 10.08
C PRO A 64 0.83 -7.97 11.14
N ALA A 65 0.84 -8.50 12.38
CA ALA A 65 0.01 -7.96 13.46
C ALA A 65 0.44 -6.56 13.92
N ASP A 66 1.71 -6.21 13.75
CA ASP A 66 2.29 -4.92 14.11
C ASP A 66 2.32 -3.90 12.96
N THR A 67 1.64 -4.22 11.85
CA THR A 67 1.55 -3.30 10.71
C THR A 67 0.95 -1.96 11.13
N SER A 68 1.61 -0.88 10.74
CA SER A 68 1.14 0.48 10.99
C SER A 68 1.36 1.39 9.78
N ILE A 69 0.50 2.40 9.68
CA ILE A 69 0.54 3.42 8.63
C ILE A 69 0.63 4.79 9.29
N GLN A 70 1.66 5.55 8.94
CA GLN A 70 1.77 6.96 9.30
C GLN A 70 1.58 7.82 8.06
N LEU A 71 0.45 8.50 7.96
CA LEU A 71 0.19 9.46 6.88
C LEU A 71 1.14 10.66 7.01
N ILE A 72 1.86 10.98 5.94
CA ILE A 72 2.75 12.14 5.84
C ILE A 72 2.05 13.29 5.13
N SER A 73 1.46 13.00 3.96
CA SER A 73 0.70 14.00 3.20
C SER A 73 -0.43 13.35 2.43
N ARG A 74 -1.49 14.13 2.20
CA ARG A 74 -2.62 13.74 1.34
C ARG A 74 -2.90 14.84 0.34
N THR A 75 -2.94 14.50 -0.92
CA THR A 75 -3.28 15.40 -2.01
C THR A 75 -4.59 14.97 -2.66
N LEU A 76 -5.48 15.91 -2.89
CA LEU A 76 -6.78 15.70 -3.53
C LEU A 76 -6.82 16.47 -4.86
N GLY A 77 -7.40 15.88 -5.88
CA GLY A 77 -7.48 16.51 -7.18
C GLY A 77 -8.18 15.65 -8.22
N HIS A 78 -7.78 15.83 -9.47
CA HIS A 78 -8.34 15.10 -10.61
C HIS A 78 -7.21 14.63 -11.51
N SER A 79 -7.41 13.48 -12.15
CA SER A 79 -6.54 13.01 -13.22
C SER A 79 -6.66 13.94 -14.44
N GLN A 80 -5.74 13.79 -15.41
CA GLN A 80 -5.82 14.52 -16.67
C GLN A 80 -7.15 14.24 -17.43
N GLN A 81 -7.77 13.10 -17.19
CA GLN A 81 -9.06 12.72 -17.75
C GLN A 81 -10.25 13.25 -16.95
N GLY A 82 -9.99 14.00 -15.86
CA GLY A 82 -11.03 14.59 -15.01
C GLY A 82 -11.60 13.66 -13.96
N GLU A 83 -11.01 12.47 -13.75
CA GLU A 83 -11.45 11.55 -12.70
C GLU A 83 -10.96 12.00 -11.32
N PRO A 84 -11.84 11.99 -10.28
CA PRO A 84 -11.41 12.31 -8.92
C PRO A 84 -10.29 11.38 -8.45
N GLN A 85 -9.24 11.96 -7.86
CA GLN A 85 -8.08 11.22 -7.35
C GLN A 85 -7.65 11.73 -5.98
N LEU A 86 -7.16 10.80 -5.16
CA LEU A 86 -6.46 11.05 -3.91
C LEU A 86 -5.08 10.41 -4.00
N VAL A 87 -4.08 11.10 -3.49
CA VAL A 87 -2.71 10.57 -3.36
C VAL A 87 -2.30 10.69 -1.90
N ASP A 88 -2.00 9.56 -1.28
CA ASP A 88 -1.40 9.50 0.05
C ASP A 88 0.08 9.16 -0.06
N GLU A 89 0.90 9.94 0.62
CA GLU A 89 2.28 9.65 0.94
C GLU A 89 2.36 9.25 2.41
N MET A 90 2.94 8.10 2.69
CA MET A 90 2.92 7.51 4.03
C MET A 90 4.19 6.74 4.33
N ILE A 91 4.43 6.46 5.62
CA ILE A 91 5.35 5.42 6.05
C ILE A 91 4.53 4.18 6.36
N PHE A 92 4.88 3.07 5.75
CA PHE A 92 4.34 1.76 6.01
C PHE A 92 5.37 0.95 6.81
N SER A 93 5.00 0.49 7.99
CA SER A 93 5.88 -0.19 8.94
C SER A 93 5.34 -1.54 9.32
N PHE A 94 6.19 -2.56 9.35
CA PHE A 94 5.83 -3.92 9.76
C PHE A 94 7.05 -4.74 10.15
N THR A 95 6.85 -5.80 10.93
CA THR A 95 7.85 -6.87 11.09
C THR A 95 7.47 -8.04 10.17
N HIS A 96 8.38 -8.49 9.33
CA HIS A 96 8.15 -9.56 8.35
C HIS A 96 7.99 -10.93 9.04
N THR A 97 6.85 -11.12 9.70
CA THR A 97 6.49 -12.34 10.47
C THR A 97 5.63 -13.32 9.68
N GLU A 98 4.99 -12.84 8.61
CA GLU A 98 4.11 -13.62 7.74
C GLU A 98 4.68 -13.71 6.32
N GLU A 99 4.23 -14.68 5.54
CA GLU A 99 4.39 -14.62 4.10
C GLU A 99 3.59 -13.42 3.57
N MET A 100 4.22 -12.58 2.78
CA MET A 100 3.60 -11.37 2.23
C MET A 100 3.69 -11.39 0.70
N PRO A 101 2.93 -12.27 0.01
CA PRO A 101 3.05 -12.44 -1.43
C PRO A 101 2.76 -11.18 -2.23
N TRP A 102 2.00 -10.26 -1.64
CA TRP A 102 1.69 -8.97 -2.24
C TRP A 102 2.88 -7.99 -2.27
N MET A 103 3.88 -8.12 -1.38
CA MET A 103 5.09 -7.26 -1.30
C MET A 103 6.38 -8.07 -1.51
N LEU A 104 6.42 -9.30 -1.04
CA LEU A 104 7.60 -10.18 -0.99
C LEU A 104 7.27 -11.58 -1.53
N PRO A 105 6.81 -11.69 -2.81
CA PRO A 105 6.42 -12.98 -3.38
C PRO A 105 7.56 -14.00 -3.32
N GLY A 106 7.29 -15.16 -2.71
CA GLY A 106 8.25 -16.27 -2.59
C GLY A 106 9.35 -16.07 -1.54
N VAL A 107 9.24 -15.04 -0.69
CA VAL A 107 10.21 -14.79 0.40
C VAL A 107 9.61 -15.25 1.72
N SER A 108 10.25 -16.22 2.37
CA SER A 108 9.86 -16.67 3.72
C SER A 108 10.10 -15.60 4.77
N PRO A 109 9.30 -15.58 5.87
CA PRO A 109 9.43 -14.61 6.95
C PRO A 109 10.86 -14.51 7.49
N THR A 110 11.39 -13.28 7.56
CA THR A 110 12.75 -13.00 8.04
C THR A 110 12.78 -12.49 9.48
N HIS A 111 11.63 -12.16 10.06
CA HIS A 111 11.44 -11.53 11.37
C HIS A 111 12.17 -10.19 11.53
N ARG A 112 12.50 -9.53 10.42
CA ARG A 112 13.11 -8.20 10.42
C ARG A 112 12.07 -7.12 10.27
N HIS A 113 12.30 -6.00 10.94
CA HIS A 113 11.45 -4.82 10.84
C HIS A 113 11.76 -4.02 9.57
N VAL A 114 10.72 -3.46 8.98
CA VAL A 114 10.76 -2.64 7.77
C VAL A 114 9.99 -1.35 8.00
N ASP A 115 10.63 -0.21 7.69
CA ASP A 115 9.99 1.10 7.55
C ASP A 115 10.22 1.60 6.13
N ILE A 116 9.16 1.80 5.36
CA ILE A 116 9.25 2.15 3.94
C ILE A 116 8.32 3.31 3.57
N PRO A 117 8.83 4.37 2.91
CA PRO A 117 7.97 5.32 2.23
C PRO A 117 7.13 4.63 1.16
N LEU A 118 5.85 4.88 1.18
CA LEU A 118 4.88 4.32 0.27
C LEU A 118 3.96 5.41 -0.25
N VAL A 119 3.66 5.37 -1.54
CA VAL A 119 2.69 6.26 -2.18
C VAL A 119 1.57 5.42 -2.76
N VAL A 120 0.34 5.78 -2.45
CA VAL A 120 -0.83 5.21 -3.12
C VAL A 120 -1.57 6.28 -3.91
N VAL A 121 -1.91 5.96 -5.15
CA VAL A 121 -2.76 6.78 -6.02
C VAL A 121 -4.11 6.09 -6.14
N VAL A 122 -5.12 6.70 -5.56
CA VAL A 122 -6.50 6.18 -5.50
C VAL A 122 -7.36 6.95 -6.50
N GLY A 123 -8.02 6.25 -7.40
CA GLY A 123 -8.99 6.83 -8.32
C GLY A 123 -10.41 6.48 -7.92
N PHE A 124 -11.34 7.39 -8.16
CA PHE A 124 -12.75 7.20 -7.80
C PHE A 124 -13.65 7.30 -9.02
N ARG A 125 -14.69 6.49 -9.03
CA ARG A 125 -15.76 6.50 -10.01
C ARG A 125 -17.07 6.05 -9.35
N GLU A 126 -18.19 6.71 -9.67
CA GLU A 126 -19.51 6.35 -9.12
C GLU A 126 -19.56 6.33 -7.57
N GLY A 127 -18.80 7.21 -6.92
CA GLY A 127 -18.75 7.28 -5.47
C GLY A 127 -17.96 6.15 -4.77
N LYS A 128 -17.20 5.35 -5.53
CA LYS A 128 -16.43 4.20 -5.06
C LYS A 128 -15.00 4.25 -5.60
N LEU A 129 -14.12 3.42 -5.04
CA LEU A 129 -12.77 3.25 -5.55
C LEU A 129 -12.80 2.55 -6.92
N ALA A 130 -12.11 3.14 -7.89
CA ALA A 130 -11.93 2.57 -9.21
C ALA A 130 -10.57 1.92 -9.37
N HIS A 131 -9.56 2.45 -8.72
CA HIS A 131 -8.24 1.83 -8.70
C HIS A 131 -7.40 2.27 -7.50
N GLU A 132 -6.40 1.45 -7.21
CA GLU A 132 -5.27 1.74 -6.36
C GLU A 132 -3.99 1.37 -7.10
N ARG A 133 -3.03 2.28 -7.14
CA ARG A 133 -1.68 2.05 -7.66
C ARG A 133 -0.70 2.40 -6.55
N ILE A 134 0.00 1.39 -6.07
CA ILE A 134 0.83 1.47 -4.88
C ILE A 134 2.29 1.36 -5.30
N TYR A 135 3.11 2.30 -4.80
CA TYR A 135 4.53 2.43 -5.12
C TYR A 135 5.38 2.46 -3.87
N TRP A 136 6.48 1.73 -3.89
CA TRP A 136 7.53 1.77 -2.88
C TRP A 136 8.87 1.39 -3.49
N ASP A 137 9.96 1.58 -2.77
CA ASP A 137 11.28 1.11 -3.17
C ASP A 137 11.51 -0.34 -2.72
N GLN A 138 11.37 -1.28 -3.66
CA GLN A 138 11.58 -2.71 -3.38
C GLN A 138 13.02 -3.03 -2.96
N ALA A 139 14.02 -2.30 -3.49
CA ALA A 139 15.40 -2.53 -3.11
C ALA A 139 15.63 -2.17 -1.63
N SER A 140 15.00 -1.09 -1.15
CA SER A 140 15.01 -0.72 0.27
C SER A 140 14.39 -1.81 1.15
N VAL A 141 13.24 -2.38 0.76
CA VAL A 141 12.62 -3.50 1.49
C VAL A 141 13.57 -4.69 1.55
N LEU A 142 14.12 -5.12 0.42
CA LEU A 142 15.06 -6.25 0.34
C LEU A 142 16.32 -6.04 1.17
N LYS A 143 16.82 -4.79 1.25
CA LYS A 143 17.94 -4.43 2.11
C LYS A 143 17.60 -4.57 3.59
N GLN A 144 16.46 -4.06 4.02
CA GLN A 144 16.02 -4.09 5.41
C GLN A 144 15.78 -5.52 5.90
N ILE A 145 15.24 -6.40 5.06
CA ILE A 145 15.05 -7.82 5.41
C ILE A 145 16.31 -8.67 5.22
N GLY A 146 17.41 -8.07 4.74
CA GLY A 146 18.75 -8.71 4.66
C GLY A 146 18.95 -9.61 3.45
N LEU A 147 18.14 -9.46 2.40
CA LEU A 147 18.32 -10.17 1.14
C LEU A 147 19.21 -9.39 0.15
N LEU A 148 19.27 -8.07 0.27
CA LEU A 148 20.16 -7.23 -0.51
C LEU A 148 21.31 -6.73 0.39
N THR A 149 22.46 -7.38 0.31
CA THR A 149 23.56 -7.20 1.25
C THR A 149 24.82 -6.55 0.65
N ASP A 150 24.87 -6.34 -0.67
CA ASP A 150 26.04 -5.72 -1.32
C ASP A 150 26.13 -4.22 -0.92
N PRO A 151 27.18 -3.82 -0.17
CA PRO A 151 27.34 -2.45 0.29
C PRO A 151 27.74 -1.46 -0.82
N SER A 152 28.14 -1.95 -2.00
CA SER A 152 28.50 -1.10 -3.14
C SER A 152 27.28 -0.56 -3.89
N LEU A 153 26.10 -1.13 -3.66
CA LEU A 153 24.87 -0.68 -4.30
C LEU A 153 24.34 0.62 -3.64
N PRO A 154 23.93 1.62 -4.44
CA PRO A 154 23.37 2.87 -3.92
C PRO A 154 21.92 2.67 -3.43
N VAL A 155 21.74 1.82 -2.45
CA VAL A 155 20.43 1.48 -1.86
C VAL A 155 20.44 1.85 -0.38
N PHE A 156 19.36 2.52 0.04
CA PHE A 156 19.15 2.87 1.44
C PHE A 156 18.05 1.97 2.05
N GLY A 157 18.04 1.85 3.38
CA GLY A 157 17.04 1.10 4.13
C GLY A 157 16.04 2.04 4.81
N ALA A 158 15.78 1.83 6.11
CA ALA A 158 14.87 2.64 6.91
C ALA A 158 15.26 4.13 7.00
N GLU A 159 16.48 4.50 6.58
CA GLU A 159 16.92 5.89 6.47
C GLU A 159 16.01 6.72 5.57
N THR A 160 15.47 6.12 4.51
CA THR A 160 14.56 6.81 3.57
C THR A 160 13.28 7.27 4.28
N ALA A 161 12.70 6.41 5.13
CA ALA A 161 11.52 6.75 5.92
C ALA A 161 11.83 7.86 6.94
N ARG A 162 12.97 7.78 7.63
CA ARG A 162 13.39 8.83 8.58
C ARG A 162 13.61 10.16 7.90
N LYS A 163 14.26 10.19 6.73
CA LYS A 163 14.52 11.42 5.98
C LYS A 163 13.24 12.04 5.41
N LEU A 164 12.22 11.23 5.10
CA LEU A 164 10.91 11.76 4.70
C LEU A 164 10.21 12.49 5.86
N ILE A 165 10.36 12.00 7.09
CA ILE A 165 9.80 12.63 8.28
C ILE A 165 10.60 13.88 8.67
N ASP A 166 11.93 13.77 8.63
CA ASP A 166 12.86 14.86 8.95
C ASP A 166 13.84 15.10 7.80
N PRO A 167 13.56 16.05 6.90
CA PRO A 167 14.41 16.32 5.74
C PRO A 167 15.79 16.89 6.08
N SER A 168 16.05 17.26 7.35
CA SER A 168 17.35 17.73 7.81
C SER A 168 18.38 16.59 8.01
N ILE A 169 17.95 15.35 8.06
CA ILE A 169 18.82 14.17 8.13
C ILE A 169 19.67 14.08 6.85
N PRO A 170 20.99 13.89 6.97
CA PRO A 170 21.91 13.83 5.83
C PRO A 170 21.62 12.68 4.86
#